data_c57810c1aba0200bec42e092e92d4f79
#
_entry.id   c57810c1aba0200bec42e092e92d4f79
#
_cell.length_a   1.000
_cell.length_b   1.000
_cell.length_c   1.000
_cell.angle_alpha   90.00
_cell.angle_beta   90.00
_cell.angle_gamma   90.00
#
_symmetry.space_group_name_H-M   'P 1'
#
loop_
_entity.id
_entity.type
_entity.pdbx_description
1 polymer ?
#
loop_
_entity_poly.entity_id
_entity_poly.type
_entity_poly.pdbx_seq_one_letter_code
_entity_poly.pdbx_strand_id
1 'polypeptide(L)'
;EITVATATDGNHGRSVSWGAQLAGCTAKIYIHKHVSTAREQAMQAFGADVIRVNGNYEASLAACKSDAETSGWHIVSDTSWEGYRDIPLQVMAGYSVMASEALAQMGDMRLSHAFLPVGVGGLAAGIVAPLWQDMGEGLCKLISVESDMSPCFQESIAAQMPTLFEISEETLMAGLSCGEV
;
A
#
# COMPACT_ATOMS: atom_id res chain seq x y z
N GLU A 1 -5.26 -20.57 -16.32
CA GLU A 1 -5.46 -20.15 -14.91
C GLU A 1 -4.69 -18.84 -14.67
N ILE A 2 -5.35 -17.80 -14.12
CA ILE A 2 -4.70 -16.51 -13.84
C ILE A 2 -4.01 -16.58 -12.48
N THR A 3 -2.75 -16.18 -12.44
CA THR A 3 -1.99 -16.04 -11.20
C THR A 3 -1.63 -14.57 -11.00
N VAL A 4 -1.94 -14.04 -9.81
CA VAL A 4 -1.51 -12.71 -9.37
C VAL A 4 -0.39 -12.84 -8.35
N ALA A 5 0.54 -11.89 -8.35
CA ALA A 5 1.67 -11.88 -7.42
C ALA A 5 1.88 -10.49 -6.82
N THR A 6 2.32 -10.42 -5.56
CA THR A 6 2.73 -9.18 -4.91
C THR A 6 3.77 -9.42 -3.82
N ALA A 7 4.59 -8.41 -3.53
CA ALA A 7 5.41 -8.34 -2.33
C ALA A 7 4.77 -7.38 -1.33
N THR A 8 4.82 -7.72 -0.02
CA THR A 8 4.04 -6.99 0.99
C THR A 8 4.54 -7.22 2.41
N ASP A 9 4.24 -6.27 3.30
CA ASP A 9 4.39 -6.41 4.76
C ASP A 9 3.11 -6.91 5.47
N GLY A 10 1.98 -7.02 4.73
CA GLY A 10 0.77 -7.61 5.30
C GLY A 10 -0.56 -7.18 4.69
N ASN A 11 -0.99 -5.93 4.88
CA ASN A 11 -2.35 -5.50 4.56
C ASN A 11 -2.69 -5.63 3.06
N HIS A 12 -1.81 -5.16 2.18
CA HIS A 12 -1.98 -5.25 0.74
C HIS A 12 -2.04 -6.73 0.29
N GLY A 13 -1.09 -7.56 0.77
CA GLY A 13 -1.09 -9.00 0.47
C GLY A 13 -2.36 -9.71 0.92
N ARG A 14 -2.89 -9.36 2.09
CA ARG A 14 -4.18 -9.89 2.56
C ARG A 14 -5.32 -9.52 1.61
N SER A 15 -5.36 -8.27 1.14
CA SER A 15 -6.37 -7.79 0.18
C SER A 15 -6.25 -8.49 -1.17
N VAL A 16 -5.02 -8.64 -1.70
CA VAL A 16 -4.76 -9.37 -2.95
C VAL A 16 -5.17 -10.84 -2.81
N SER A 17 -4.85 -11.50 -1.68
CA SER A 17 -5.23 -12.88 -1.42
C SER A 17 -6.75 -13.07 -1.43
N TRP A 18 -7.47 -12.18 -0.73
CA TRP A 18 -8.93 -12.19 -0.70
C TRP A 18 -9.54 -11.91 -2.08
N GLY A 19 -9.05 -10.91 -2.78
CA GLY A 19 -9.51 -10.56 -4.14
C GLY A 19 -9.27 -11.71 -5.12
N ALA A 20 -8.12 -12.36 -5.06
CA ALA A 20 -7.81 -13.54 -5.87
C ALA A 20 -8.75 -14.71 -5.59
N GLN A 21 -9.04 -14.98 -4.30
CA GLN A 21 -10.02 -16.01 -3.90
C GLN A 21 -11.40 -15.73 -4.51
N LEU A 22 -11.88 -14.48 -4.41
CA LEU A 22 -13.18 -14.08 -4.98
C LEU A 22 -13.22 -14.22 -6.51
N ALA A 23 -12.10 -13.91 -7.18
CA ALA A 23 -11.99 -13.98 -8.64
C ALA A 23 -11.66 -15.39 -9.17
N GLY A 24 -11.43 -16.37 -8.29
CA GLY A 24 -11.00 -17.71 -8.69
C GLY A 24 -9.58 -17.75 -9.28
N CYS A 25 -8.71 -16.82 -8.87
CA CYS A 25 -7.33 -16.74 -9.30
C CYS A 25 -6.38 -17.33 -8.23
N THR A 26 -5.18 -17.72 -8.64
CA THR A 26 -4.10 -18.08 -7.72
C THR A 26 -3.38 -16.82 -7.23
N ALA A 27 -3.08 -16.73 -5.93
CA ALA A 27 -2.28 -15.64 -5.36
C ALA A 27 -0.92 -16.15 -4.88
N LYS A 28 0.17 -15.51 -5.33
CA LYS A 28 1.54 -15.70 -4.87
C LYS A 28 1.99 -14.47 -4.10
N ILE A 29 2.18 -14.60 -2.79
CA ILE A 29 2.45 -13.47 -1.91
C ILE A 29 3.87 -13.58 -1.35
N TYR A 30 4.73 -12.63 -1.68
CA TYR A 30 6.10 -12.58 -1.23
C TYR A 30 6.22 -11.72 0.01
N ILE A 31 6.78 -12.28 1.07
CA ILE A 31 7.00 -11.58 2.34
C ILE A 31 8.46 -11.69 2.74
N HIS A 32 8.98 -10.65 3.39
CA HIS A 32 10.34 -10.70 3.93
C HIS A 32 10.42 -11.44 5.26
N LYS A 33 11.62 -11.76 5.72
CA LYS A 33 11.87 -12.62 6.89
C LYS A 33 11.25 -12.10 8.20
N HIS A 34 11.05 -10.80 8.34
CA HIS A 34 10.55 -10.18 9.58
C HIS A 34 9.02 -10.05 9.64
N VAL A 35 8.30 -10.38 8.57
CA VAL A 35 6.83 -10.38 8.60
C VAL A 35 6.35 -11.43 9.61
N SER A 36 5.43 -11.04 10.50
CA SER A 36 4.94 -11.91 11.56
C SER A 36 4.17 -13.11 11.00
N THR A 37 4.23 -14.24 11.72
CA THR A 37 3.48 -15.45 11.38
C THR A 37 1.97 -15.20 11.33
N ALA A 38 1.44 -14.30 12.17
CA ALA A 38 0.02 -13.95 12.15
C ALA A 38 -0.40 -13.29 10.83
N ARG A 39 0.43 -12.39 10.26
CA ARG A 39 0.19 -11.78 8.95
C ARG A 39 0.26 -12.80 7.82
N GLU A 40 1.26 -13.69 7.86
CA GLU A 40 1.39 -14.79 6.90
C GLU A 40 0.14 -15.70 6.91
N GLN A 41 -0.28 -16.15 8.09
CA GLN A 41 -1.49 -16.98 8.26
C GLN A 41 -2.76 -16.27 7.78
N ALA A 42 -2.87 -14.96 7.98
CA ALA A 42 -4.01 -14.19 7.51
C ALA A 42 -4.13 -14.15 5.98
N MET A 43 -3.02 -14.23 5.25
CA MET A 43 -3.00 -14.35 3.78
C MET A 43 -3.29 -15.78 3.33
N GLN A 44 -2.67 -16.78 4.00
CA GLN A 44 -2.91 -18.20 3.74
C GLN A 44 -4.37 -18.60 3.97
N ALA A 45 -5.07 -17.96 4.91
CA ALA A 45 -6.49 -18.23 5.18
C ALA A 45 -7.40 -17.92 3.97
N PHE A 46 -6.96 -17.09 3.02
CA PHE A 46 -7.63 -16.83 1.73
C PHE A 46 -7.11 -17.73 0.59
N GLY A 47 -6.31 -18.77 0.91
CA GLY A 47 -5.78 -19.70 -0.08
C GLY A 47 -4.55 -19.21 -0.83
N ALA A 48 -3.92 -18.13 -0.38
CA ALA A 48 -2.69 -17.64 -1.01
C ALA A 48 -1.50 -18.59 -0.70
N ASP A 49 -0.65 -18.75 -1.69
CA ASP A 49 0.68 -19.34 -1.54
C ASP A 49 1.67 -18.24 -1.09
N VAL A 50 2.06 -18.30 0.18
CA VAL A 50 2.92 -17.28 0.78
C VAL A 50 4.37 -17.76 0.78
N ILE A 51 5.23 -16.97 0.14
CA ILE A 51 6.65 -17.24 -0.09
C ILE A 51 7.47 -16.31 0.80
N ARG A 52 8.13 -16.86 1.80
CA ARG A 52 9.00 -16.10 2.71
C ARG A 52 10.42 -16.02 2.14
N VAL A 53 10.87 -14.81 1.85
CA VAL A 53 12.19 -14.52 1.33
C VAL A 53 13.16 -14.20 2.48
N ASN A 54 14.33 -14.78 2.46
CA ASN A 54 15.38 -14.49 3.45
C ASN A 54 16.10 -13.18 3.10
N GLY A 55 15.47 -12.06 3.39
CA GLY A 55 15.95 -10.71 3.08
C GLY A 55 15.03 -9.65 3.69
N ASN A 56 15.13 -8.44 3.17
CA ASN A 56 14.26 -7.30 3.46
C ASN A 56 13.12 -7.21 2.44
N TYR A 57 12.35 -6.11 2.48
CA TYR A 57 11.24 -5.88 1.56
C TYR A 57 11.71 -5.85 0.09
N GLU A 58 12.82 -5.17 -0.20
CA GLU A 58 13.38 -5.05 -1.55
C GLU A 58 13.75 -6.42 -2.13
N ALA A 59 14.30 -7.31 -1.30
CA ALA A 59 14.59 -8.68 -1.72
C ALA A 59 13.31 -9.47 -2.06
N SER A 60 12.23 -9.26 -1.30
CA SER A 60 10.92 -9.87 -1.58
C SER A 60 10.33 -9.34 -2.88
N LEU A 61 10.44 -8.03 -3.12
CA LEU A 61 9.95 -7.38 -4.33
C LEU A 61 10.74 -7.87 -5.56
N ALA A 62 12.06 -7.98 -5.45
CA ALA A 62 12.92 -8.48 -6.53
C ALA A 62 12.59 -9.94 -6.88
N ALA A 63 12.41 -10.81 -5.87
CA ALA A 63 12.02 -12.19 -6.07
C ALA A 63 10.63 -12.29 -6.74
N CYS A 64 9.65 -11.51 -6.25
CA CYS A 64 8.31 -11.46 -6.84
C CYS A 64 8.35 -11.06 -8.32
N LYS A 65 9.10 -10.00 -8.68
CA LYS A 65 9.25 -9.53 -10.05
C LYS A 65 9.89 -10.60 -10.96
N SER A 66 10.97 -11.23 -10.50
CA SER A 66 11.69 -12.26 -11.25
C SER A 66 10.82 -13.48 -11.53
N ASP A 67 10.11 -13.98 -10.52
CA ASP A 67 9.27 -15.16 -10.66
C ASP A 67 8.01 -14.85 -11.50
N ALA A 68 7.44 -13.66 -11.35
CA ALA A 68 6.30 -13.21 -12.16
C ALA A 68 6.67 -13.09 -13.64
N GLU A 69 7.83 -12.51 -13.95
CA GLU A 69 8.33 -12.39 -15.32
C GLU A 69 8.57 -13.78 -15.96
N THR A 70 9.23 -14.68 -15.21
CA THR A 70 9.56 -16.03 -15.69
C THR A 70 8.32 -16.89 -15.89
N SER A 71 7.30 -16.74 -15.04
CA SER A 71 6.10 -17.57 -15.02
C SER A 71 4.90 -16.93 -15.72
N GLY A 72 5.02 -15.69 -16.18
CA GLY A 72 3.92 -14.95 -16.82
C GLY A 72 2.80 -14.57 -15.86
N TRP A 73 3.12 -14.30 -14.59
CA TRP A 73 2.14 -13.88 -13.59
C TRP A 73 1.87 -12.37 -13.65
N HIS A 74 0.72 -11.96 -13.17
CA HIS A 74 0.33 -10.56 -13.10
C HIS A 74 0.72 -9.96 -11.74
N ILE A 75 1.62 -8.99 -11.75
CA ILE A 75 1.96 -8.25 -10.52
C ILE A 75 0.80 -7.33 -10.15
N VAL A 76 0.40 -7.34 -8.88
CA VAL A 76 -0.58 -6.43 -8.28
C VAL A 76 0.10 -5.73 -7.11
N SER A 77 0.84 -4.66 -7.40
CA SER A 77 1.54 -3.84 -6.40
C SER A 77 0.74 -2.58 -6.06
N ASP A 78 0.84 -2.12 -4.81
CA ASP A 78 0.31 -0.84 -4.32
C ASP A 78 1.31 0.31 -4.46
N THR A 79 2.54 0.01 -4.91
CA THR A 79 3.57 1.00 -5.22
C THR A 79 3.79 1.09 -6.73
N SER A 80 4.10 2.29 -7.23
CA SER A 80 4.34 2.55 -8.64
C SER A 80 5.84 2.63 -8.94
N TRP A 81 6.20 2.39 -10.19
CA TRP A 81 7.53 2.63 -10.76
C TRP A 81 7.39 3.00 -12.24
N GLU A 82 8.50 3.34 -12.89
CA GLU A 82 8.50 3.68 -14.30
C GLU A 82 7.87 2.56 -15.15
N GLY A 83 6.81 2.90 -15.90
CA GLY A 83 6.04 1.95 -16.72
C GLY A 83 4.99 1.13 -15.98
N TYR A 84 4.86 1.26 -14.66
CA TYR A 84 3.87 0.54 -13.86
C TYR A 84 3.07 1.51 -12.97
N ARG A 85 1.96 2.04 -13.50
CA ARG A 85 1.11 3.03 -12.82
C ARG A 85 -0.37 2.68 -12.75
N ASP A 86 -0.89 1.96 -13.75
CA ASP A 86 -2.33 1.74 -13.87
C ASP A 86 -2.90 0.92 -12.71
N ILE A 87 -2.22 -0.16 -12.32
CA ILE A 87 -2.66 -1.00 -11.21
C ILE A 87 -2.56 -0.27 -9.86
N PRO A 88 -1.45 0.42 -9.51
CA PRO A 88 -1.42 1.26 -8.31
C PRO A 88 -2.52 2.32 -8.27
N LEU A 89 -2.87 2.96 -9.38
CA LEU A 89 -4.00 3.90 -9.45
C LEU A 89 -5.34 3.22 -9.15
N GLN A 90 -5.55 1.99 -9.60
CA GLN A 90 -6.76 1.21 -9.26
C GLN A 90 -6.77 0.82 -7.78
N VAL A 91 -5.63 0.49 -7.19
CA VAL A 91 -5.51 0.24 -5.75
C VAL A 91 -5.86 1.51 -4.96
N MET A 92 -5.33 2.67 -5.35
CA MET A 92 -5.68 3.96 -4.74
C MET A 92 -7.17 4.27 -4.87
N ALA A 93 -7.77 4.00 -6.04
CA ALA A 93 -9.21 4.14 -6.24
C ALA A 93 -10.00 3.22 -5.29
N GLY A 94 -9.51 2.01 -5.01
CA GLY A 94 -10.09 1.11 -4.02
C GLY A 94 -10.10 1.70 -2.60
N TYR A 95 -9.07 2.43 -2.20
CA TYR A 95 -9.02 3.11 -0.89
C TYR A 95 -10.09 4.22 -0.75
N SER A 96 -10.57 4.79 -1.84
CA SER A 96 -11.61 5.81 -1.82
C SER A 96 -12.95 5.30 -1.24
N VAL A 97 -13.20 4.00 -1.32
CA VAL A 97 -14.39 3.36 -0.73
C VAL A 97 -14.44 3.60 0.77
N MET A 98 -13.32 3.43 1.49
CA MET A 98 -13.25 3.68 2.92
C MET A 98 -13.58 5.14 3.27
N ALA A 99 -13.09 6.10 2.49
CA ALA A 99 -13.39 7.51 2.72
C ALA A 99 -14.86 7.82 2.46
N SER A 100 -15.44 7.26 1.39
CA SER A 100 -16.86 7.43 1.06
C SER A 100 -17.77 6.82 2.14
N GLU A 101 -17.43 5.65 2.66
CA GLU A 101 -18.16 5.02 3.78
C GLU A 101 -18.05 5.85 5.06
N ALA A 102 -16.86 6.38 5.37
CA ALA A 102 -16.65 7.24 6.54
C ALA A 102 -17.50 8.52 6.44
N LEU A 103 -17.51 9.19 5.29
CA LEU A 103 -18.34 10.36 5.04
C LEU A 103 -19.85 10.05 5.19
N ALA A 104 -20.31 8.94 4.63
CA ALA A 104 -21.70 8.51 4.76
C ALA A 104 -22.09 8.23 6.22
N GLN A 105 -21.18 7.64 7.02
CA GLN A 105 -21.42 7.36 8.44
C GLN A 105 -21.39 8.62 9.31
N MET A 106 -20.68 9.66 8.88
CA MET A 106 -20.61 10.93 9.61
C MET A 106 -21.90 11.75 9.53
N GLY A 107 -22.73 11.57 8.49
CA GLY A 107 -23.94 12.35 8.29
C GLY A 107 -23.64 13.85 8.18
N ASP A 108 -24.28 14.67 9.02
CA ASP A 108 -24.15 16.14 8.99
C ASP A 108 -22.87 16.67 9.67
N MET A 109 -22.03 15.80 10.25
CA MET A 109 -20.77 16.21 10.87
C MET A 109 -19.79 16.72 9.81
N ARG A 110 -19.03 17.77 10.18
CA ARG A 110 -18.00 18.34 9.31
C ARG A 110 -16.61 18.07 9.88
N LEU A 111 -15.72 17.57 9.03
CA LEU A 111 -14.31 17.42 9.37
C LEU A 111 -13.59 18.77 9.31
N SER A 112 -12.93 19.14 10.37
CA SER A 112 -12.00 20.27 10.36
C SER A 112 -10.58 19.84 9.99
N HIS A 113 -10.18 18.64 10.37
CA HIS A 113 -8.84 18.08 10.16
C HIS A 113 -8.96 16.59 9.83
N ALA A 114 -8.14 16.10 8.90
CA ALA A 114 -7.93 14.69 8.62
C ALA A 114 -6.44 14.36 8.76
N PHE A 115 -6.09 13.45 9.66
CA PHE A 115 -4.74 12.95 9.86
C PHE A 115 -4.59 11.67 9.05
N LEU A 116 -3.72 11.69 8.04
CA LEU A 116 -3.56 10.62 7.07
C LEU A 116 -2.19 9.95 7.23
N PRO A 117 -2.12 8.65 7.53
CA PRO A 117 -0.86 7.94 7.55
C PRO A 117 -0.29 7.89 6.14
N VAL A 118 1.00 8.20 6.02
CA VAL A 118 1.70 8.27 4.74
C VAL A 118 2.97 7.42 4.79
N GLY A 119 3.06 6.45 3.90
CA GLY A 119 4.30 5.85 3.45
C GLY A 119 4.61 6.41 2.06
N VAL A 120 4.25 5.69 1.01
CA VAL A 120 4.38 6.14 -0.40
C VAL A 120 3.24 7.05 -0.88
N GLY A 121 2.25 7.38 -0.03
CA GLY A 121 1.18 8.34 -0.33
C GLY A 121 -0.10 7.76 -0.95
N GLY A 122 -0.12 6.52 -1.41
CA GLY A 122 -1.26 5.93 -2.13
C GLY A 122 -2.58 5.92 -1.34
N LEU A 123 -2.53 5.53 -0.06
CA LEU A 123 -3.70 5.57 0.83
C LEU A 123 -4.20 7.00 1.03
N ALA A 124 -3.29 7.94 1.31
CA ALA A 124 -3.65 9.34 1.53
C ALA A 124 -4.31 9.94 0.28
N ALA A 125 -3.77 9.70 -0.91
CA ALA A 125 -4.36 10.14 -2.17
C ALA A 125 -5.77 9.58 -2.37
N GLY A 126 -5.98 8.29 -2.11
CA GLY A 126 -7.29 7.63 -2.21
C GLY A 126 -8.34 8.20 -1.25
N ILE A 127 -7.93 8.68 -0.07
CA ILE A 127 -8.82 9.30 0.92
C ILE A 127 -9.11 10.78 0.58
N VAL A 128 -8.09 11.52 0.14
CA VAL A 128 -8.21 12.96 -0.14
C VAL A 128 -9.22 13.24 -1.24
N ALA A 129 -9.25 12.46 -2.30
CA ALA A 129 -10.12 12.68 -3.44
C ALA A 129 -11.62 12.71 -3.07
N PRO A 130 -12.19 11.72 -2.36
CA PRO A 130 -13.58 11.79 -1.88
C PRO A 130 -13.83 12.93 -0.89
N LEU A 131 -12.88 13.26 -0.01
CA LEU A 131 -13.02 14.37 0.91
C LEU A 131 -13.17 15.71 0.18
N TRP A 132 -12.36 15.95 -0.83
CA TRP A 132 -12.47 17.17 -1.65
C TRP A 132 -13.75 17.21 -2.47
N GLN A 133 -14.19 16.07 -2.98
CA GLN A 133 -15.43 15.96 -3.76
C GLN A 133 -16.66 16.27 -2.91
N ASP A 134 -16.72 15.80 -1.67
CA ASP A 134 -17.85 15.96 -0.76
C ASP A 134 -17.88 17.33 -0.08
N MET A 135 -16.72 17.76 0.44
CA MET A 135 -16.62 18.95 1.29
C MET A 135 -16.12 20.19 0.58
N GLY A 136 -15.48 20.05 -0.59
CA GLY A 136 -14.75 21.10 -1.28
C GLY A 136 -13.27 21.18 -0.85
N GLU A 137 -12.43 21.59 -1.78
CA GLU A 137 -11.00 21.77 -1.54
C GLU A 137 -10.75 22.86 -0.49
N GLY A 138 -9.87 22.58 0.47
CA GLY A 138 -9.47 23.52 1.52
C GLY A 138 -10.42 23.66 2.71
N LEU A 139 -11.58 23.02 2.72
CA LEU A 139 -12.51 23.06 3.86
C LEU A 139 -12.12 22.12 5.00
N CYS A 140 -11.34 21.09 4.72
CA CYS A 140 -10.74 20.20 5.70
C CYS A 140 -9.21 20.32 5.62
N LYS A 141 -8.53 20.52 6.75
CA LYS A 141 -7.07 20.51 6.80
C LYS A 141 -6.58 19.08 6.74
N LEU A 142 -5.80 18.77 5.71
CA LEU A 142 -5.18 17.46 5.51
C LEU A 142 -3.79 17.49 6.14
N ILE A 143 -3.51 16.54 7.02
CA ILE A 143 -2.25 16.43 7.76
C ILE A 143 -1.67 15.05 7.47
N SER A 144 -0.55 15.01 6.75
CA SER A 144 0.23 13.77 6.59
C SER A 144 0.93 13.41 7.89
N VAL A 145 0.88 12.13 8.23
CA VAL A 145 1.55 11.56 9.40
C VAL A 145 2.47 10.45 8.94
N GLU A 146 3.75 10.62 9.14
CA GLU A 146 4.77 9.62 8.83
C GLU A 146 5.76 9.49 10.00
N SER A 147 6.61 8.46 9.96
CA SER A 147 7.65 8.28 10.95
C SER A 147 8.80 9.24 10.70
N ASP A 148 9.37 9.80 11.75
CA ASP A 148 10.64 10.55 11.72
C ASP A 148 11.83 9.68 11.31
N MET A 149 11.69 8.34 11.39
CA MET A 149 12.70 7.37 10.94
C MET A 149 12.62 7.08 9.43
N SER A 150 11.55 7.48 8.76
CA SER A 150 11.34 7.31 7.31
C SER A 150 10.49 8.46 6.74
N PRO A 151 10.98 9.73 6.78
CA PRO A 151 10.21 10.91 6.38
C PRO A 151 10.28 11.18 4.87
N CYS A 152 10.18 10.14 4.02
CA CYS A 152 10.39 10.28 2.59
C CYS A 152 9.36 11.18 1.91
N PHE A 153 8.13 11.25 2.41
CA PHE A 153 7.10 12.13 1.88
C PHE A 153 7.36 13.59 2.22
N GLN A 154 7.76 13.89 3.46
CA GLN A 154 8.15 15.24 3.88
C GLN A 154 9.36 15.74 3.11
N GLU A 155 10.38 14.91 2.97
CA GLU A 155 11.60 15.24 2.21
C GLU A 155 11.29 15.49 0.73
N SER A 156 10.42 14.69 0.14
CA SER A 156 9.99 14.86 -1.25
C SER A 156 9.19 16.13 -1.45
N ILE A 157 8.31 16.51 -0.51
CA ILE A 157 7.60 17.81 -0.54
C ILE A 157 8.60 18.96 -0.43
N ALA A 158 9.54 18.89 0.50
CA ALA A 158 10.55 19.95 0.69
C ALA A 158 11.43 20.13 -0.57
N ALA A 159 11.81 19.02 -1.21
CA ALA A 159 12.59 19.02 -2.44
C ALA A 159 11.76 19.34 -3.70
N GLN A 160 10.42 19.32 -3.63
CA GLN A 160 9.48 19.42 -4.77
C GLN A 160 9.70 18.36 -5.85
N MET A 161 10.21 17.19 -5.47
CA MET A 161 10.43 16.03 -6.32
C MET A 161 10.52 14.75 -5.47
N PRO A 162 10.21 13.58 -6.01
CA PRO A 162 10.46 12.31 -5.33
C PRO A 162 11.92 12.23 -4.89
N THR A 163 12.13 11.99 -3.59
CA THR A 163 13.45 11.99 -2.97
C THR A 163 13.66 10.68 -2.24
N LEU A 164 14.77 10.02 -2.51
CA LEU A 164 15.16 8.80 -1.82
C LEU A 164 15.65 9.13 -0.41
N PHE A 165 15.10 8.44 0.58
CA PHE A 165 15.53 8.49 1.98
C PHE A 165 16.10 7.14 2.39
N GLU A 166 17.32 7.11 2.93
CA GLU A 166 17.94 5.88 3.39
C GLU A 166 17.41 5.52 4.79
N ILE A 167 16.68 4.41 4.88
CA ILE A 167 16.13 3.90 6.14
C ILE A 167 17.23 3.17 6.88
N SER A 168 17.64 3.70 8.04
CA SER A 168 18.69 3.12 8.88
C SER A 168 18.16 2.17 9.95
N GLU A 169 16.92 2.39 10.41
CA GLU A 169 16.28 1.63 11.49
C GLU A 169 14.80 1.36 11.19
N GLU A 170 14.28 0.26 11.72
CA GLU A 170 12.85 -0.06 11.60
C GLU A 170 12.01 0.76 12.59
N THR A 171 10.92 1.35 12.12
CA THR A 171 9.94 2.05 12.96
C THR A 171 8.86 1.09 13.47
N LEU A 172 8.23 1.43 14.61
CA LEU A 172 7.00 0.75 15.07
C LEU A 172 5.87 0.83 14.05
N MET A 173 5.87 1.87 13.21
CA MET A 173 4.94 2.05 12.09
C MET A 173 5.46 1.33 10.83
N ALA A 174 5.80 0.05 10.96
CA ALA A 174 6.48 -0.73 9.91
C ALA A 174 5.82 -0.63 8.51
N GLY A 175 4.48 -0.57 8.45
CA GLY A 175 3.74 -0.39 7.19
C GLY A 175 3.88 1.00 6.55
N LEU A 176 4.52 1.97 7.22
CA LEU A 176 4.84 3.30 6.70
C LEU A 176 6.34 3.49 6.47
N SER A 177 7.15 2.46 6.71
CA SER A 177 8.61 2.50 6.53
C SER A 177 8.95 2.40 5.04
N CYS A 178 8.97 3.54 4.36
CA CYS A 178 9.22 3.66 2.94
C CYS A 178 10.38 4.61 2.69
N GLY A 179 11.26 4.26 1.76
CA GLY A 179 12.42 5.08 1.39
C GLY A 179 12.16 6.03 0.23
N GLU A 180 11.05 5.86 -0.50
CA GLU A 180 10.68 6.68 -1.68
C GLU A 180 9.16 6.76 -1.80
N VAL A 181 8.64 7.89 -2.31
CA VAL A 181 7.21 8.13 -2.55
C VAL A 181 6.77 7.70 -3.95
#